data_28b98d69bb4ef42ca112bc0780e057b3
#
_entry.id   28b98d69bb4ef42ca112bc0780e057b3
#
_cell.length_a   1.000
_cell.length_b   1.000
_cell.length_c   1.000
_cell.angle_alpha   90.00
_cell.angle_beta   90.00
_cell.angle_gamma   90.00
#
_symmetry.space_group_name_H-M   'P 1'
#
loop_
_entity.id
_entity.type
_entity.pdbx_description
1 polymer ?
#
loop_
_entity_poly.entity_id
_entity_poly.type
_entity_poly.pdbx_seq_one_letter_code
_entity_poly.pdbx_strand_id
1 'polypeptide(L)'
;MLFNTTIFGPIRSRRLGNSLGINLLPNNGKICSFDCIYCECGLNKDGREDTKLSTREEVHKELEAKLKELKASNAIIDTFTFAGNGEPTMHPDFKNIVEDVIHLRNTYYPEAVISVLTNAWQLANKDVVFALKRVDNNILKLDSAKKETILKINQPVNPNFDVETLISQIAQFKDNCIVQTMFVKGPNVDNTTEEEVSAWINALKLIQPRLVQIYSIDRKVPIEGLVHVDESELREIEKRVKKIGLNTLVTP
;
A
#
# COMPACT_ATOMS: atom_id res chain seq x y z
N MET A 1 -8.31 -2.59 12.10
CA MET A 1 -9.47 -3.51 11.88
C MET A 1 -9.04 -4.54 10.86
N LEU A 2 -9.20 -5.86 11.14
CA LEU A 2 -8.91 -6.92 10.18
C LEU A 2 -10.13 -7.15 9.26
N PHE A 3 -9.86 -7.52 8.02
CA PHE A 3 -10.87 -8.01 7.08
C PHE A 3 -11.06 -9.51 7.31
N ASN A 4 -12.29 -9.96 7.42
CA ASN A 4 -12.65 -11.35 7.71
C ASN A 4 -13.00 -12.16 6.45
N THR A 5 -12.72 -11.63 5.27
CA THR A 5 -12.98 -12.26 3.96
C THR A 5 -11.84 -11.99 3.01
N THR A 6 -11.62 -12.88 2.05
CA THR A 6 -10.65 -12.74 0.96
C THR A 6 -11.05 -11.59 0.03
N ILE A 7 -12.32 -11.51 -0.34
CA ILE A 7 -12.86 -10.43 -1.18
C ILE A 7 -13.80 -9.58 -0.33
N PHE A 8 -13.56 -8.28 -0.27
CA PHE A 8 -14.34 -7.35 0.57
C PHE A 8 -14.73 -6.07 -0.17
N GLY A 9 -15.81 -5.48 0.25
CA GLY A 9 -16.35 -4.25 -0.35
C GLY A 9 -17.43 -4.51 -1.41
N PRO A 10 -17.65 -3.56 -2.35
CA PRO A 10 -16.84 -2.35 -2.62
C PRO A 10 -16.85 -1.35 -1.44
N ILE A 11 -15.69 -0.72 -1.21
CA ILE A 11 -15.52 0.34 -0.20
C ILE A 11 -15.18 1.65 -0.92
N ARG A 12 -15.80 2.76 -0.52
CA ARG A 12 -15.46 4.08 -1.06
C ARG A 12 -14.10 4.54 -0.51
N SER A 13 -13.10 4.52 -1.37
CA SER A 13 -11.76 4.99 -1.06
C SER A 13 -11.61 6.47 -1.43
N ARG A 14 -10.98 7.28 -0.55
CA ARG A 14 -10.68 8.69 -0.83
C ARG A 14 -9.70 8.87 -2.02
N ARG A 15 -8.89 7.86 -2.32
CA ARG A 15 -7.84 7.91 -3.34
C ARG A 15 -8.12 7.05 -4.57
N LEU A 16 -8.95 6.04 -4.45
CA LEU A 16 -9.11 4.98 -5.45
C LEU A 16 -10.56 4.79 -5.95
N GLY A 17 -11.50 5.63 -5.49
CA GLY A 17 -12.92 5.48 -5.86
C GLY A 17 -13.60 4.29 -5.18
N ASN A 18 -14.54 3.62 -5.85
CA ASN A 18 -15.22 2.42 -5.36
C ASN A 18 -14.28 1.21 -5.51
N SER A 19 -13.69 0.81 -4.42
CA SER A 19 -12.62 -0.19 -4.37
C SER A 19 -13.16 -1.56 -3.95
N LEU A 20 -13.00 -2.57 -4.81
CA LEU A 20 -13.16 -3.96 -4.45
C LEU A 20 -11.81 -4.47 -3.91
N GLY A 21 -11.78 -4.83 -2.63
CA GLY A 21 -10.56 -5.23 -1.94
C GLY A 21 -10.28 -6.73 -2.10
N ILE A 22 -9.02 -7.08 -2.24
CA ILE A 22 -8.50 -8.45 -2.34
C ILE A 22 -7.49 -8.63 -1.21
N ASN A 23 -7.87 -9.39 -0.18
CA ASN A 23 -7.04 -9.76 0.95
C ASN A 23 -6.44 -11.16 0.71
N LEU A 24 -5.14 -11.24 0.48
CA LEU A 24 -4.43 -12.51 0.26
C LEU A 24 -3.93 -13.15 1.55
N LEU A 25 -4.06 -12.43 2.68
CA LEU A 25 -3.52 -12.85 3.97
C LEU A 25 -4.64 -13.39 4.87
N PRO A 26 -4.31 -14.00 6.02
CA PRO A 26 -5.31 -14.62 6.87
C PRO A 26 -6.45 -13.67 7.27
N ASN A 27 -7.67 -14.19 7.31
CA ASN A 27 -8.85 -13.38 7.62
C ASN A 27 -8.95 -12.99 9.11
N ASN A 28 -8.20 -13.66 9.99
CA ASN A 28 -8.22 -13.47 11.45
C ASN A 28 -6.86 -13.10 12.02
N GLY A 29 -5.90 -12.70 11.17
CA GLY A 29 -4.55 -12.32 11.61
C GLY A 29 -3.85 -11.40 10.62
N LYS A 30 -2.78 -10.76 11.10
CA LYS A 30 -1.93 -9.91 10.26
C LYS A 30 -0.62 -10.62 9.95
N ILE A 31 -0.26 -10.70 8.67
CA ILE A 31 1.06 -11.13 8.21
C ILE A 31 1.67 -10.01 7.36
N CYS A 32 2.70 -9.35 7.89
CA CYS A 32 3.36 -8.26 7.21
C CYS A 32 4.87 -8.30 7.49
N SER A 33 5.67 -7.90 6.52
CA SER A 33 7.11 -7.69 6.69
C SER A 33 7.44 -6.41 7.45
N PHE A 34 6.45 -5.53 7.66
CA PHE A 34 6.54 -4.32 8.48
C PHE A 34 5.52 -4.35 9.62
N ASP A 35 5.79 -3.61 10.68
CA ASP A 35 4.89 -3.46 11.83
C ASP A 35 4.59 -1.99 12.12
N CYS A 36 4.10 -1.29 11.11
CA CYS A 36 3.91 0.16 11.13
C CYS A 36 3.05 0.62 12.30
N ILE A 37 3.52 1.64 13.02
CA ILE A 37 2.86 2.20 14.23
C ILE A 37 1.46 2.77 13.97
N TYR A 38 1.15 3.10 12.71
CA TYR A 38 -0.14 3.64 12.28
C TYR A 38 -1.03 2.61 11.55
N CYS A 39 -0.66 1.32 11.56
CA CYS A 39 -1.38 0.31 10.77
C CYS A 39 -2.78 0.03 11.32
N GLU A 40 -3.82 0.30 10.53
CA GLU A 40 -5.22 0.06 10.90
C GLU A 40 -5.53 -1.43 11.17
N CYS A 41 -4.69 -2.35 10.67
CA CYS A 41 -4.81 -3.78 10.93
C CYS A 41 -4.23 -4.20 12.29
N GLY A 42 -3.65 -3.28 13.08
CA GLY A 42 -2.96 -3.59 14.32
C GLY A 42 -1.50 -4.01 14.10
N LEU A 43 -0.89 -4.54 15.14
CA LEU A 43 0.50 -5.01 15.10
C LEU A 43 0.57 -6.50 14.74
N ASN A 44 1.71 -6.94 14.21
CA ASN A 44 1.93 -8.35 13.84
C ASN A 44 1.74 -9.35 15.00
N LYS A 45 1.92 -8.90 16.26
CA LYS A 45 1.70 -9.72 17.47
C LYS A 45 0.23 -9.89 17.82
N ASP A 46 -0.64 -9.03 17.29
CA ASP A 46 -2.05 -9.00 17.64
C ASP A 46 -2.83 -9.92 16.68
N GLY A 47 -3.22 -11.09 17.16
CA GLY A 47 -4.07 -12.03 16.41
C GLY A 47 -3.34 -12.83 15.34
N ARG A 48 -2.67 -13.91 15.73
CA ARG A 48 -2.12 -14.92 14.81
C ARG A 48 -2.66 -16.32 15.15
N GLU A 49 -3.96 -16.42 15.33
CA GLU A 49 -4.59 -17.71 15.59
C GLU A 49 -4.61 -18.59 14.34
N ASP A 50 -4.70 -17.97 13.15
CA ASP A 50 -4.64 -18.64 11.87
C ASP A 50 -3.59 -17.98 10.97
N THR A 51 -2.74 -18.80 10.37
CA THR A 51 -1.72 -18.37 9.40
C THR A 51 -2.02 -18.91 8.00
N LYS A 52 -3.20 -19.51 7.79
CA LYS A 52 -3.59 -20.08 6.51
C LYS A 52 -3.83 -18.97 5.50
N LEU A 53 -3.08 -18.97 4.42
CA LEU A 53 -3.31 -18.09 3.27
C LEU A 53 -4.41 -18.68 2.39
N SER A 54 -5.19 -17.82 1.74
CA SER A 54 -6.12 -18.26 0.70
C SER A 54 -5.34 -18.83 -0.48
N THR A 55 -5.73 -19.98 -0.99
CA THR A 55 -5.11 -20.53 -2.20
C THR A 55 -5.49 -19.69 -3.43
N ARG A 56 -4.70 -19.82 -4.52
CA ARG A 56 -5.02 -19.15 -5.79
C ARG A 56 -6.44 -19.49 -6.27
N GLU A 57 -6.83 -20.77 -6.16
CA GLU A 57 -8.15 -21.27 -6.57
C GLU A 57 -9.27 -20.69 -5.71
N GLU A 58 -9.05 -20.55 -4.40
CA GLU A 58 -10.00 -19.92 -3.48
C GLU A 58 -10.19 -18.44 -3.84
N VAL A 59 -9.09 -17.69 -4.04
CA VAL A 59 -9.14 -16.27 -4.45
C VAL A 59 -9.89 -16.11 -5.77
N HIS A 60 -9.56 -16.94 -6.79
CA HIS A 60 -10.19 -16.89 -8.10
C HIS A 60 -11.71 -17.14 -7.99
N LYS A 61 -12.10 -18.21 -7.31
CA LYS A 61 -13.52 -18.60 -7.14
C LYS A 61 -14.32 -17.54 -6.39
N GLU A 62 -13.78 -17.02 -5.28
CA GLU A 62 -14.47 -16.00 -4.48
C GLU A 62 -14.59 -14.69 -5.24
N LEU A 63 -13.52 -14.28 -5.95
CA LEU A 63 -13.56 -13.07 -6.76
C LEU A 63 -14.56 -13.19 -7.90
N GLU A 64 -14.55 -14.28 -8.66
CA GLU A 64 -15.49 -14.48 -9.77
C GLU A 64 -16.95 -14.50 -9.28
N ALA A 65 -17.23 -15.17 -8.17
CA ALA A 65 -18.58 -15.20 -7.57
C ALA A 65 -19.02 -13.78 -7.17
N LYS A 66 -18.13 -13.00 -6.54
CA LYS A 66 -18.42 -11.62 -6.15
C LYS A 66 -18.63 -10.70 -7.35
N LEU A 67 -17.87 -10.88 -8.43
CA LEU A 67 -18.03 -10.10 -9.65
C LEU A 67 -19.38 -10.38 -10.34
N LYS A 68 -19.83 -11.63 -10.37
CA LYS A 68 -21.17 -11.99 -10.88
C LYS A 68 -22.29 -11.33 -10.07
N GLU A 69 -22.19 -11.34 -8.74
CA GLU A 69 -23.12 -10.66 -7.84
C GLU A 69 -23.17 -9.14 -8.11
N LEU A 70 -22.00 -8.50 -8.17
CA LEU A 70 -21.89 -7.06 -8.38
C LEU A 70 -22.38 -6.63 -9.77
N LYS A 71 -22.15 -7.44 -10.81
CA LYS A 71 -22.71 -7.20 -12.15
C LYS A 71 -24.23 -7.30 -12.15
N ALA A 72 -24.80 -8.30 -11.47
CA ALA A 72 -26.25 -8.45 -11.39
C ALA A 72 -26.94 -7.27 -10.67
N SER A 73 -26.25 -6.62 -9.73
CA SER A 73 -26.72 -5.42 -9.05
C SER A 73 -26.36 -4.09 -9.72
N ASN A 74 -25.71 -4.11 -10.89
CA ASN A 74 -25.18 -2.94 -11.59
C ASN A 74 -24.23 -2.08 -10.71
N ALA A 75 -23.48 -2.70 -9.81
CA ALA A 75 -22.53 -2.00 -8.96
C ALA A 75 -21.35 -1.42 -9.77
N ILE A 76 -20.91 -0.24 -9.40
CA ILE A 76 -19.78 0.44 -10.02
C ILE A 76 -18.50 0.07 -9.25
N ILE A 77 -17.50 -0.42 -9.95
CA ILE A 77 -16.16 -0.69 -9.44
C ILE A 77 -15.16 0.16 -10.22
N ASP A 78 -14.45 1.03 -9.50
CA ASP A 78 -13.40 1.87 -10.09
C ASP A 78 -12.03 1.16 -10.01
N THR A 79 -11.81 0.36 -8.97
CA THR A 79 -10.52 -0.34 -8.78
C THR A 79 -10.68 -1.69 -8.07
N PHE A 80 -9.83 -2.65 -8.47
CA PHE A 80 -9.52 -3.86 -7.73
C PHE A 80 -8.26 -3.58 -6.92
N THR A 81 -8.32 -3.68 -5.59
CA THR A 81 -7.20 -3.26 -4.75
C THR A 81 -6.66 -4.44 -3.94
N PHE A 82 -5.43 -4.85 -4.26
CA PHE A 82 -4.68 -5.75 -3.37
C PHE A 82 -4.28 -4.99 -2.12
N ALA A 83 -4.97 -5.27 -1.05
CA ALA A 83 -4.78 -4.69 0.29
C ALA A 83 -5.43 -5.64 1.31
N GLY A 84 -5.25 -5.38 2.59
CA GLY A 84 -5.91 -6.19 3.63
C GLY A 84 -5.02 -6.39 4.85
N ASN A 85 -4.98 -7.61 5.35
CA ASN A 85 -4.39 -7.96 6.64
C ASN A 85 -2.86 -8.13 6.60
N GLY A 86 -2.15 -7.22 5.95
CA GLY A 86 -0.69 -7.21 5.89
C GLY A 86 -0.12 -6.88 4.51
N GLU A 87 0.97 -7.56 4.10
CA GLU A 87 1.70 -7.28 2.86
C GLU A 87 1.33 -8.29 1.76
N PRO A 88 0.57 -7.89 0.73
CA PRO A 88 0.08 -8.82 -0.29
C PRO A 88 1.19 -9.51 -1.09
N THR A 89 2.33 -8.86 -1.28
CA THR A 89 3.47 -9.43 -2.04
C THR A 89 4.21 -10.55 -1.30
N MET A 90 3.86 -10.81 -0.03
CA MET A 90 4.35 -11.97 0.72
C MET A 90 3.62 -13.27 0.35
N HIS A 91 2.50 -13.18 -0.37
CA HIS A 91 1.79 -14.38 -0.80
C HIS A 91 2.62 -15.16 -1.84
N PRO A 92 2.86 -16.48 -1.68
CA PRO A 92 3.72 -17.25 -2.57
C PRO A 92 3.24 -17.27 -4.03
N ASP A 93 1.92 -17.27 -4.24
CA ASP A 93 1.31 -17.24 -5.57
C ASP A 93 0.91 -15.84 -6.05
N PHE A 94 1.46 -14.77 -5.45
CA PHE A 94 1.08 -13.38 -5.74
C PHE A 94 1.03 -13.08 -7.24
N LYS A 95 2.07 -13.48 -7.99
CA LYS A 95 2.15 -13.28 -9.44
C LYS A 95 0.98 -13.92 -10.19
N ASN A 96 0.70 -15.18 -9.90
CA ASN A 96 -0.34 -15.92 -10.61
C ASN A 96 -1.74 -15.41 -10.25
N ILE A 97 -1.94 -15.00 -8.99
CA ILE A 97 -3.19 -14.37 -8.55
C ILE A 97 -3.40 -13.03 -9.25
N VAL A 98 -2.37 -12.20 -9.41
CA VAL A 98 -2.45 -10.95 -10.17
C VAL A 98 -2.89 -11.20 -11.62
N GLU A 99 -2.35 -12.24 -12.29
CA GLU A 99 -2.78 -12.61 -13.65
C GLU A 99 -4.25 -13.03 -13.69
N ASP A 100 -4.72 -13.82 -12.72
CA ASP A 100 -6.13 -14.20 -12.63
C ASP A 100 -7.04 -12.97 -12.42
N VAL A 101 -6.64 -12.04 -11.57
CA VAL A 101 -7.38 -10.79 -11.33
C VAL A 101 -7.41 -9.92 -12.59
N ILE A 102 -6.32 -9.83 -13.35
CA ILE A 102 -6.30 -9.13 -14.64
C ILE A 102 -7.32 -9.76 -15.61
N HIS A 103 -7.34 -11.08 -15.69
CA HIS A 103 -8.28 -11.81 -16.55
C HIS A 103 -9.74 -11.56 -16.15
N LEU A 104 -10.06 -11.71 -14.87
CA LEU A 104 -11.41 -11.49 -14.35
C LEU A 104 -11.86 -10.03 -14.49
N ARG A 105 -10.97 -9.06 -14.20
CA ARG A 105 -11.24 -7.64 -14.41
C ARG A 105 -11.61 -7.36 -15.86
N ASN A 106 -10.82 -7.85 -16.81
CA ASN A 106 -11.06 -7.65 -18.23
C ASN A 106 -12.40 -8.26 -18.68
N THR A 107 -12.83 -9.35 -18.06
CA THR A 107 -14.09 -10.02 -18.37
C THR A 107 -15.31 -9.27 -17.82
N TYR A 108 -15.21 -8.81 -16.57
CA TYR A 108 -16.39 -8.29 -15.85
C TYR A 108 -16.41 -6.75 -15.75
N TYR A 109 -15.26 -6.09 -15.60
CA TYR A 109 -15.13 -4.64 -15.39
C TYR A 109 -13.91 -4.09 -16.13
N PRO A 110 -13.90 -4.09 -17.47
CA PRO A 110 -12.72 -3.75 -18.28
C PRO A 110 -12.20 -2.32 -18.06
N GLU A 111 -13.07 -1.40 -17.63
CA GLU A 111 -12.69 0.00 -17.34
C GLU A 111 -12.11 0.20 -15.93
N ALA A 112 -12.26 -0.77 -15.02
CA ALA A 112 -11.71 -0.67 -13.69
C ALA A 112 -10.19 -0.88 -13.70
N VAL A 113 -9.47 -0.18 -12.82
CA VAL A 113 -8.02 -0.33 -12.67
C VAL A 113 -7.67 -1.37 -11.60
N ILE A 114 -6.45 -1.92 -11.66
CA ILE A 114 -5.90 -2.79 -10.64
C ILE A 114 -4.83 -2.03 -9.86
N SER A 115 -4.99 -1.95 -8.54
CA SER A 115 -4.10 -1.28 -7.62
C SER A 115 -3.47 -2.26 -6.63
N VAL A 116 -2.18 -2.16 -6.41
CA VAL A 116 -1.48 -2.93 -5.36
C VAL A 116 -0.88 -1.96 -4.37
N LEU A 117 -1.27 -2.08 -3.08
CA LEU A 117 -0.65 -1.36 -1.97
C LEU A 117 0.41 -2.27 -1.35
N THR A 118 1.67 -1.88 -1.42
CA THR A 118 2.78 -2.67 -0.90
C THR A 118 3.81 -1.81 -0.16
N ASN A 119 4.42 -2.38 0.88
CA ASN A 119 5.54 -1.76 1.57
C ASN A 119 6.86 -1.85 0.78
N ALA A 120 6.82 -2.44 -0.42
CA ALA A 120 7.93 -2.54 -1.36
C ALA A 120 9.13 -3.40 -0.89
N TRP A 121 9.03 -4.10 0.24
CA TRP A 121 10.16 -4.89 0.74
C TRP A 121 10.46 -6.17 -0.08
N GLN A 122 9.48 -6.68 -0.83
CA GLN A 122 9.64 -7.88 -1.67
C GLN A 122 10.16 -7.60 -3.09
N LEU A 123 10.65 -6.40 -3.37
CA LEU A 123 11.10 -6.01 -4.72
C LEU A 123 12.41 -6.67 -5.19
N ALA A 124 13.11 -7.42 -4.32
CA ALA A 124 14.18 -8.33 -4.74
C ALA A 124 13.64 -9.57 -5.49
N ASN A 125 12.37 -9.94 -5.28
CA ASN A 125 11.73 -11.05 -5.96
C ASN A 125 11.27 -10.64 -7.37
N LYS A 126 11.86 -11.28 -8.40
CA LYS A 126 11.56 -10.99 -9.81
C LYS A 126 10.10 -11.23 -10.19
N ASP A 127 9.43 -12.22 -9.58
CA ASP A 127 8.01 -12.50 -9.85
C ASP A 127 7.11 -11.42 -9.27
N VAL A 128 7.45 -10.87 -8.11
CA VAL A 128 6.75 -9.71 -7.53
C VAL A 128 6.91 -8.48 -8.43
N VAL A 129 8.15 -8.19 -8.87
CA VAL A 129 8.42 -7.08 -9.79
C VAL A 129 7.67 -7.25 -11.11
N PHE A 130 7.65 -8.46 -11.67
CA PHE A 130 6.90 -8.77 -12.88
C PHE A 130 5.41 -8.46 -12.70
N ALA A 131 4.80 -8.95 -11.63
CA ALA A 131 3.38 -8.72 -11.34
C ALA A 131 3.05 -7.24 -11.14
N LEU A 132 3.88 -6.50 -10.38
CA LEU A 132 3.71 -5.08 -10.14
C LEU A 132 3.85 -4.22 -11.41
N LYS A 133 4.61 -4.65 -12.39
CA LYS A 133 4.70 -3.96 -13.70
C LYS A 133 3.48 -4.19 -14.61
N ARG A 134 2.60 -5.13 -14.28
CA ARG A 134 1.41 -5.47 -15.06
C ARG A 134 0.12 -4.86 -14.53
N VAL A 135 0.15 -4.32 -13.31
CA VAL A 135 -1.01 -3.63 -12.73
C VAL A 135 -1.01 -2.14 -13.10
N ASP A 136 -2.17 -1.52 -13.05
CA ASP A 136 -2.34 -0.11 -13.42
C ASP A 136 -1.73 0.83 -12.37
N ASN A 137 -1.85 0.50 -11.09
CA ASN A 137 -1.34 1.28 -9.97
C ASN A 137 -0.51 0.41 -9.03
N ASN A 138 0.81 0.38 -9.22
CA ASN A 138 1.73 -0.14 -8.21
C ASN A 138 2.05 1.00 -7.21
N ILE A 139 1.45 0.92 -6.03
CA ILE A 139 1.54 1.93 -4.98
C ILE A 139 2.55 1.44 -3.95
N LEU A 140 3.76 2.03 -4.02
CA LEU A 140 4.93 1.64 -3.25
C LEU A 140 5.13 2.58 -2.07
N LYS A 141 5.21 2.04 -0.86
CA LYS A 141 5.29 2.84 0.36
C LYS A 141 6.72 3.29 0.64
N LEU A 142 6.88 4.59 0.97
CA LEU A 142 8.13 5.15 1.45
C LEU A 142 7.84 6.30 2.42
N ASP A 143 7.81 6.03 3.72
CA ASP A 143 7.42 7.00 4.75
C ASP A 143 8.58 7.89 5.23
N SER A 144 9.81 7.52 4.97
CA SER A 144 11.03 8.32 5.15
C SER A 144 12.16 7.79 4.28
N ALA A 145 13.17 8.60 4.06
CA ALA A 145 14.44 8.17 3.45
C ALA A 145 15.56 7.99 4.49
N LYS A 146 15.24 8.10 5.78
CA LYS A 146 16.19 7.91 6.88
C LYS A 146 15.91 6.60 7.59
N LYS A 147 16.96 5.79 7.78
CA LYS A 147 16.84 4.46 8.40
C LYS A 147 16.23 4.53 9.79
N GLU A 148 16.70 5.48 10.64
CA GLU A 148 16.23 5.62 12.01
C GLU A 148 14.74 5.90 12.07
N THR A 149 14.22 6.71 11.15
CA THR A 149 12.80 7.06 11.08
C THR A 149 11.95 5.92 10.55
N ILE A 150 12.41 5.20 9.52
CA ILE A 150 11.74 3.97 9.04
C ILE A 150 11.67 2.92 10.16
N LEU A 151 12.75 2.72 10.92
CA LEU A 151 12.75 1.78 12.06
C LEU A 151 11.73 2.16 13.13
N LYS A 152 11.47 3.46 13.35
CA LYS A 152 10.48 3.94 14.30
C LYS A 152 9.05 3.86 13.76
N ILE A 153 8.82 4.27 12.50
CA ILE A 153 7.48 4.35 11.89
C ILE A 153 7.02 2.98 11.39
N ASN A 154 7.86 2.31 10.59
CA ASN A 154 7.45 1.12 9.85
C ASN A 154 7.87 -0.19 10.50
N GLN A 155 8.83 -0.15 11.43
CA GLN A 155 9.30 -1.30 12.20
C GLN A 155 9.48 -2.57 11.34
N PRO A 156 10.41 -2.55 10.35
CA PRO A 156 10.68 -3.72 9.53
C PRO A 156 11.03 -4.94 10.38
N VAL A 157 10.41 -6.09 10.08
CA VAL A 157 10.64 -7.35 10.80
C VAL A 157 12.05 -7.90 10.51
N ASN A 158 12.60 -7.62 9.33
CA ASN A 158 13.94 -8.05 8.97
C ASN A 158 14.99 -7.14 9.65
N PRO A 159 15.87 -7.68 10.52
CA PRO A 159 16.90 -6.89 11.19
C PRO A 159 17.96 -6.31 10.25
N ASN A 160 18.09 -6.89 9.03
CA ASN A 160 19.00 -6.40 7.99
C ASN A 160 18.32 -5.40 7.04
N PHE A 161 17.22 -4.78 7.47
CA PHE A 161 16.54 -3.77 6.65
C PHE A 161 17.49 -2.61 6.35
N ASP A 162 17.49 -2.22 5.06
CA ASP A 162 18.26 -1.08 4.57
C ASP A 162 17.41 -0.18 3.69
N VAL A 163 17.32 1.09 4.04
CA VAL A 163 16.47 2.06 3.35
C VAL A 163 17.02 2.45 1.97
N GLU A 164 18.33 2.47 1.81
CA GLU A 164 18.98 2.78 0.52
C GLU A 164 18.69 1.67 -0.49
N THR A 165 18.76 0.43 -0.06
CA THR A 165 18.34 -0.73 -0.85
C THR A 165 16.87 -0.63 -1.25
N LEU A 166 15.97 -0.28 -0.32
CA LEU A 166 14.55 -0.09 -0.61
C LEU A 166 14.34 1.01 -1.67
N ILE A 167 14.96 2.18 -1.49
CA ILE A 167 14.86 3.30 -2.45
C ILE A 167 15.38 2.87 -3.83
N SER A 168 16.52 2.20 -3.90
CA SER A 168 17.09 1.68 -5.14
C SER A 168 16.15 0.69 -5.84
N GLN A 169 15.52 -0.21 -5.08
CA GLN A 169 14.54 -1.17 -5.60
C GLN A 169 13.27 -0.48 -6.11
N ILE A 170 12.77 0.54 -5.41
CA ILE A 170 11.64 1.33 -5.89
C ILE A 170 12.00 2.08 -7.18
N ALA A 171 13.21 2.64 -7.26
CA ALA A 171 13.67 3.40 -8.42
C ALA A 171 13.71 2.60 -9.74
N GLN A 172 13.72 1.26 -9.69
CA GLN A 172 13.62 0.44 -10.91
C GLN A 172 12.29 0.59 -11.67
N PHE A 173 11.26 1.13 -11.03
CA PHE A 173 9.95 1.36 -11.65
C PHE A 173 9.84 2.74 -12.33
N LYS A 174 10.61 3.73 -11.89
CA LYS A 174 10.55 5.12 -12.43
C LYS A 174 9.10 5.60 -12.61
N ASP A 175 8.81 6.14 -13.80
CA ASP A 175 7.50 6.68 -14.18
C ASP A 175 6.35 5.67 -14.08
N ASN A 176 6.62 4.41 -13.82
CA ASN A 176 5.63 3.36 -13.66
C ASN A 176 5.35 3.00 -12.20
N CYS A 177 5.48 3.93 -11.26
CA CYS A 177 5.04 3.72 -9.88
C CYS A 177 4.39 4.96 -9.27
N ILE A 178 3.64 4.70 -8.21
CA ILE A 178 3.13 5.72 -7.30
C ILE A 178 3.88 5.54 -5.98
N VAL A 179 4.52 6.59 -5.48
CA VAL A 179 5.07 6.57 -4.11
C VAL A 179 4.00 7.08 -3.17
N GLN A 180 3.71 6.31 -2.12
CA GLN A 180 2.74 6.66 -1.10
C GLN A 180 3.45 6.89 0.23
N THR A 181 3.24 8.04 0.86
CA THR A 181 3.89 8.45 2.10
C THR A 181 2.87 8.89 3.14
N MET A 182 2.91 8.24 4.31
CA MET A 182 2.22 8.65 5.52
C MET A 182 3.08 9.65 6.28
N PHE A 183 2.59 10.87 6.46
CA PHE A 183 3.18 11.84 7.37
C PHE A 183 2.51 11.75 8.73
N VAL A 184 3.31 11.69 9.79
CA VAL A 184 2.84 11.45 11.16
C VAL A 184 3.79 12.11 12.16
N LYS A 185 3.22 12.62 13.25
CA LYS A 185 3.94 13.12 14.43
C LYS A 185 3.62 12.27 15.64
N GLY A 186 4.55 12.21 16.58
CA GLY A 186 4.35 11.47 17.83
C GLY A 186 5.50 11.70 18.81
N PRO A 187 5.44 11.13 20.01
CA PRO A 187 6.41 11.39 21.07
C PRO A 187 7.87 11.14 20.69
N ASN A 188 8.10 10.15 19.79
CA ASN A 188 9.45 9.72 19.41
C ASN A 188 9.70 9.75 17.91
N VAL A 189 8.77 10.33 17.14
CA VAL A 189 8.84 10.34 15.67
C VAL A 189 8.13 11.56 15.10
N ASP A 190 8.77 12.16 14.12
CA ASP A 190 8.20 13.23 13.29
C ASP A 190 8.90 13.19 11.93
N ASN A 191 8.17 12.75 10.88
CA ASN A 191 8.72 12.74 9.53
C ASN A 191 8.33 13.97 8.70
N THR A 192 7.79 15.02 9.36
CA THR A 192 7.48 16.30 8.73
C THR A 192 8.59 17.34 8.87
N THR A 193 9.63 17.06 9.66
CA THR A 193 10.72 17.99 9.88
C THR A 193 11.44 18.34 8.57
N GLU A 194 12.07 19.52 8.53
CA GLU A 194 12.80 20.00 7.34
C GLU A 194 13.82 18.96 6.85
N GLU A 195 14.54 18.35 7.78
CA GLU A 195 15.56 17.34 7.48
C GLU A 195 14.96 16.06 6.88
N GLU A 196 13.85 15.56 7.46
CA GLU A 196 13.13 14.38 6.97
C GLU A 196 12.57 14.62 5.56
N VAL A 197 11.84 15.72 5.38
CA VAL A 197 11.23 16.04 4.09
C VAL A 197 12.29 16.29 3.03
N SER A 198 13.43 16.91 3.35
CA SER A 198 14.53 17.12 2.40
C SER A 198 15.18 15.79 1.97
N ALA A 199 15.43 14.87 2.91
CA ALA A 199 15.97 13.55 2.61
C ALA A 199 15.00 12.74 1.73
N TRP A 200 13.70 12.75 2.09
CA TRP A 200 12.66 12.08 1.33
C TRP A 200 12.49 12.65 -0.09
N ILE A 201 12.52 13.98 -0.27
CA ILE A 201 12.50 14.61 -1.59
C ILE A 201 13.71 14.19 -2.44
N ASN A 202 14.89 14.04 -1.84
CA ASN A 202 16.05 13.55 -2.58
C ASN A 202 15.86 12.09 -3.02
N ALA A 203 15.22 11.24 -2.21
CA ALA A 203 14.84 9.89 -2.62
C ALA A 203 13.82 9.93 -3.78
N LEU A 204 12.82 10.82 -3.74
CA LEU A 204 11.86 10.98 -4.84
C LEU A 204 12.53 11.39 -6.16
N LYS A 205 13.57 12.23 -6.12
CA LYS A 205 14.36 12.58 -7.32
C LYS A 205 15.07 11.38 -7.94
N LEU A 206 15.48 10.40 -7.12
CA LEU A 206 16.07 9.14 -7.60
C LEU A 206 15.01 8.18 -8.15
N ILE A 207 13.88 8.08 -7.46
CA ILE A 207 12.77 7.18 -7.82
C ILE A 207 12.05 7.66 -9.07
N GLN A 208 11.80 8.97 -9.21
CA GLN A 208 11.02 9.59 -10.29
C GLN A 208 9.64 8.92 -10.47
N PRO A 209 8.77 8.89 -9.43
CA PRO A 209 7.45 8.30 -9.55
C PRO A 209 6.54 9.16 -10.45
N ARG A 210 5.54 8.53 -11.12
CA ARG A 210 4.52 9.27 -11.88
C ARG A 210 3.58 10.09 -11.00
N LEU A 211 3.43 9.70 -9.73
CA LEU A 211 2.57 10.36 -8.74
C LEU A 211 3.12 10.12 -7.33
N VAL A 212 3.05 11.14 -6.50
CA VAL A 212 3.34 11.07 -5.06
C VAL A 212 2.03 11.27 -4.29
N GLN A 213 1.62 10.27 -3.52
CA GLN A 213 0.47 10.35 -2.61
C GLN A 213 0.96 10.75 -1.22
N ILE A 214 0.50 11.88 -0.75
CA ILE A 214 0.83 12.50 0.54
C ILE A 214 -0.42 12.45 1.42
N TYR A 215 -0.34 11.81 2.59
CA TYR A 215 -1.50 11.69 3.48
C TYR A 215 -1.07 11.58 4.94
N SER A 216 -2.04 11.74 5.85
CA SER A 216 -1.85 11.55 7.28
C SER A 216 -2.83 10.53 7.85
N ILE A 217 -2.68 10.22 9.14
CA ILE A 217 -3.60 9.33 9.86
C ILE A 217 -4.99 9.93 9.91
N ASP A 218 -6.00 9.11 9.63
CA ASP A 218 -7.42 9.51 9.59
C ASP A 218 -8.27 8.68 10.55
N ARG A 219 -7.80 7.51 10.92
CA ARG A 219 -8.52 6.55 11.75
C ARG A 219 -7.72 6.16 12.98
N LYS A 220 -8.39 5.44 13.87
CA LYS A 220 -7.73 4.90 15.07
C LYS A 220 -6.55 4.02 14.68
N VAL A 221 -5.41 4.28 15.29
CA VAL A 221 -4.14 3.58 15.09
C VAL A 221 -3.77 2.77 16.35
N PRO A 222 -2.90 1.74 16.26
CA PRO A 222 -2.59 0.88 17.40
C PRO A 222 -1.72 1.55 18.46
N ILE A 223 -0.94 2.57 18.09
CA ILE A 223 -0.05 3.28 19.01
C ILE A 223 -0.66 4.62 19.41
N GLU A 224 -0.79 4.83 20.73
CA GLU A 224 -1.28 6.08 21.29
C GLU A 224 -0.28 7.23 21.13
N GLY A 225 -0.78 8.47 21.08
CA GLY A 225 0.05 9.67 21.00
C GLY A 225 0.53 10.02 19.59
N LEU A 226 0.13 9.27 18.56
CA LEU A 226 0.34 9.71 17.19
C LEU A 226 -0.65 10.82 16.84
N VAL A 227 -0.14 11.85 16.17
CA VAL A 227 -0.89 13.06 15.82
C VAL A 227 -1.03 13.15 14.31
N HIS A 228 -2.23 13.47 13.89
CA HIS A 228 -2.54 13.85 12.50
C HIS A 228 -1.74 15.08 12.08
N VAL A 229 -1.25 15.08 10.86
CA VAL A 229 -0.58 16.25 10.26
C VAL A 229 -1.61 17.06 9.51
N ASP A 230 -1.71 18.35 9.85
CA ASP A 230 -2.70 19.25 9.29
C ASP A 230 -2.57 19.41 7.76
N GLU A 231 -3.70 19.65 7.10
CA GLU A 231 -3.73 19.83 5.64
C GLU A 231 -2.78 20.95 5.18
N SER A 232 -2.71 22.05 5.93
CA SER A 232 -1.81 23.17 5.59
C SER A 232 -0.34 22.72 5.53
N GLU A 233 0.11 21.90 6.46
CA GLU A 233 1.47 21.38 6.50
C GLU A 233 1.70 20.35 5.37
N LEU A 234 0.74 19.46 5.12
CA LEU A 234 0.81 18.53 3.98
C LEU A 234 0.89 19.29 2.64
N ARG A 235 0.19 20.42 2.52
CA ARG A 235 0.26 21.30 1.33
C ARG A 235 1.60 22.00 1.17
N GLU A 236 2.27 22.37 2.26
CA GLU A 236 3.64 22.89 2.18
C GLU A 236 4.63 21.83 1.69
N ILE A 237 4.50 20.58 2.17
CA ILE A 237 5.27 19.44 1.67
C ILE A 237 4.97 19.21 0.17
N GLU A 238 3.69 19.23 -0.22
CA GLU A 238 3.27 19.13 -1.62
C GLU A 238 3.95 20.15 -2.52
N LYS A 239 3.97 21.44 -2.11
CA LYS A 239 4.62 22.51 -2.87
C LYS A 239 6.09 22.21 -3.14
N ARG A 240 6.78 21.60 -2.18
CA ARG A 240 8.19 21.21 -2.33
C ARG A 240 8.36 20.08 -3.36
N VAL A 241 7.46 19.09 -3.34
CA VAL A 241 7.45 17.99 -4.33
C VAL A 241 7.14 18.55 -5.73
N LYS A 242 6.18 19.46 -5.86
CA LYS A 242 5.86 20.10 -7.15
C LYS A 242 7.04 20.91 -7.72
N LYS A 243 7.85 21.55 -6.86
CA LYS A 243 9.05 22.29 -7.29
C LYS A 243 10.10 21.41 -7.98
N ILE A 244 10.09 20.10 -7.74
CA ILE A 244 10.99 19.16 -8.42
C ILE A 244 10.32 18.46 -9.63
N GLY A 245 9.14 18.96 -10.06
CA GLY A 245 8.45 18.50 -11.27
C GLY A 245 7.60 17.27 -11.13
N LEU A 246 7.34 16.79 -9.90
CA LEU A 246 6.53 15.58 -9.68
C LEU A 246 5.05 15.91 -9.43
N ASN A 247 4.16 15.07 -9.94
CA ASN A 247 2.75 15.12 -9.67
C ASN A 247 2.43 14.66 -8.25
N THR A 248 1.41 15.25 -7.64
CA THR A 248 1.03 14.98 -6.24
C THR A 248 -0.47 14.78 -6.09
N LEU A 249 -0.86 13.96 -5.12
CA LEU A 249 -2.21 13.84 -4.59
C LEU A 249 -2.14 13.92 -3.07
N VAL A 250 -2.69 15.00 -2.49
CA VAL A 250 -2.81 15.15 -1.04
C VAL A 250 -4.17 14.67 -0.57
N THR A 251 -4.17 13.84 0.47
CA THR A 251 -5.39 13.35 1.13
C THR A 251 -5.23 13.60 2.63
N PRO A 252 -5.78 14.70 3.14
CA PRO A 252 -5.75 15.04 4.57
C PRO A 252 -6.49 14.01 5.41
#